data_a8d306765633144f848a136b21280e27
#
_entry.id   a8d306765633144f848a136b21280e27
#
_cell.length_a   1.000
_cell.length_b   1.000
_cell.length_c   1.000
_cell.angle_alpha   90.00
_cell.angle_beta   90.00
_cell.angle_gamma   90.00
#
_symmetry.space_group_name_H-M   'P 1'
#
loop_
_entity.id
_entity.type
_entity.pdbx_description
1 polymer ?
#
loop_
_entity_poly.entity_id
_entity_poly.type
_entity_poly.pdbx_seq_one_letter_code
_entity_poly.pdbx_strand_id
1 'polypeptide(L)'
;MILIITLNPLLERRFTYEQIKSGSVNRNAETRIFAGGKGINVSRQLKKFGLKSYNYLFSGGTNGKIHRDALKNEALDFTFVSTKSETRHAAVVISEKDKITSSFFSEDPIILQTEVDEFKLKLDKMIQNCEIVIFSGSSPSIETDSIIPYGIELANKYDKVSICDTYGNHLKSCVDAGPTMIHNNLSEIIKSFNFNIENEKSIIEFLNHLYHKNIKRVYLTNGSNNFYASNFDYIYKIKPLAIQEYDATGSGDSFVAGIVNGWINSDLFEDSLKFATATAALNAATFDVSNVNIEDVIKIKDKVEVLPVGKKTKTIDDSPREI
;
A
#
# COMPACT_ATOMS: atom_id res chain seq x y z
N MET A 1 7.54 11.05 -13.10
CA MET A 1 7.43 11.32 -11.63
C MET A 1 6.41 10.37 -11.01
N ILE A 2 6.72 9.77 -9.84
CA ILE A 2 5.78 8.98 -9.04
C ILE A 2 5.18 9.92 -7.99
N LEU A 3 3.86 10.08 -8.00
CA LEU A 3 3.11 10.86 -7.02
C LEU A 3 2.48 9.91 -6.00
N ILE A 4 2.62 10.20 -4.70
CA ILE A 4 2.05 9.38 -3.63
C ILE A 4 1.12 10.24 -2.77
N ILE A 5 -0.12 9.80 -2.64
CA ILE A 5 -1.16 10.48 -1.87
C ILE A 5 -1.35 9.74 -0.55
N THR A 6 -1.13 10.46 0.56
CA THR A 6 -1.33 9.96 1.92
C THR A 6 -2.27 10.89 2.66
N LEU A 7 -3.57 10.58 2.68
CA LEU A 7 -4.56 11.45 3.32
C LEU A 7 -4.47 11.44 4.85
N ASN A 8 -4.03 10.33 5.44
CA ASN A 8 -4.00 10.11 6.87
C ASN A 8 -2.57 9.77 7.37
N PRO A 9 -1.61 10.72 7.24
CA PRO A 9 -0.24 10.52 7.71
C PRO A 9 -0.20 10.30 9.23
N LEU A 10 0.87 9.70 9.71
CA LEU A 10 1.03 9.28 11.10
C LEU A 10 2.38 9.73 11.65
N LEU A 11 2.39 10.47 12.76
CA LEU A 11 3.61 10.65 13.54
C LEU A 11 3.80 9.42 14.43
N GLU A 12 4.82 8.62 14.15
CA GLU A 12 5.09 7.40 14.88
C GLU A 12 6.22 7.60 15.87
N ARG A 13 5.96 7.29 17.14
CA ARG A 13 6.97 7.25 18.21
C ARG A 13 7.20 5.80 18.61
N ARG A 14 8.37 5.27 18.31
CA ARG A 14 8.78 3.90 18.65
C ARG A 14 9.55 3.90 19.94
N PHE A 15 9.15 3.01 20.85
CA PHE A 15 9.78 2.76 22.13
C PHE A 15 10.25 1.30 22.15
N THR A 16 11.55 1.10 22.02
CA THR A 16 12.15 -0.25 22.02
C THR A 16 12.70 -0.55 23.40
N TYR A 17 12.23 -1.63 23.98
CA TYR A 17 12.69 -2.19 25.25
C TYR A 17 13.30 -3.56 25.02
N GLU A 18 14.30 -3.94 25.82
CA GLU A 18 14.79 -5.32 25.85
C GLU A 18 13.63 -6.27 26.19
N GLN A 19 12.89 -5.93 27.26
CA GLN A 19 11.71 -6.67 27.71
C GLN A 19 10.71 -5.74 28.38
N ILE A 20 9.41 -5.94 28.09
CA ILE A 20 8.31 -5.18 28.68
C ILE A 20 7.66 -6.01 29.78
N LYS A 21 7.40 -5.37 30.93
CA LYS A 21 6.63 -5.93 32.04
C LYS A 21 5.26 -5.29 32.07
N SER A 22 4.22 -6.06 31.73
CA SER A 22 2.83 -5.59 31.81
C SER A 22 2.45 -5.23 33.24
N GLY A 23 1.64 -4.15 33.41
CA GLY A 23 1.20 -3.66 34.72
C GLY A 23 2.30 -3.01 35.55
N SER A 24 3.46 -2.73 35.00
CA SER A 24 4.62 -2.16 35.68
C SER A 24 5.12 -0.89 34.99
N VAL A 25 5.94 -0.11 35.68
CA VAL A 25 6.64 1.03 35.09
C VAL A 25 7.85 0.54 34.33
N ASN A 26 7.82 0.65 33.00
CA ASN A 26 8.95 0.36 32.12
C ASN A 26 9.72 1.68 31.84
N ARG A 27 11.05 1.64 31.92
CA ARG A 27 11.93 2.81 31.77
C ARG A 27 13.06 2.51 30.77
N ASN A 28 13.73 3.57 30.29
CA ASN A 28 14.94 3.47 29.47
C ASN A 28 14.72 2.83 28.10
N ALA A 29 13.56 3.10 27.46
CA ALA A 29 13.38 2.71 26.05
C ALA A 29 14.35 3.47 25.15
N GLU A 30 14.87 2.80 24.14
CA GLU A 30 15.38 3.51 22.97
C GLU A 30 14.18 4.13 22.24
N THR A 31 14.21 5.45 22.03
CA THR A 31 13.10 6.17 21.39
C THR A 31 13.51 6.68 20.03
N ARG A 32 12.70 6.34 19.00
CA ARG A 32 12.85 6.85 17.65
C ARG A 32 11.55 7.48 17.16
N ILE A 33 11.66 8.51 16.32
CA ILE A 33 10.54 9.18 15.67
C ILE A 33 10.60 8.91 14.16
N PHE A 34 9.48 8.48 13.61
CA PHE A 34 9.34 8.19 12.19
C PHE A 34 8.17 8.95 11.57
N ALA A 35 8.34 9.35 10.33
CA ALA A 35 7.23 9.72 9.48
C ALA A 35 6.52 8.44 9.02
N GLY A 36 5.34 8.19 9.57
CA GLY A 36 4.50 7.03 9.25
C GLY A 36 3.37 7.40 8.30
N GLY A 37 2.63 6.37 7.92
CA GLY A 37 1.55 6.39 6.93
C GLY A 37 1.88 5.47 5.76
N LYS A 38 0.87 4.72 5.26
CA LYS A 38 1.11 3.70 4.22
C LYS A 38 1.85 4.27 3.00
N GLY A 39 1.40 5.41 2.44
CA GLY A 39 2.08 6.03 1.30
C GLY A 39 3.51 6.49 1.62
N ILE A 40 3.79 6.93 2.85
CA ILE A 40 5.15 7.29 3.26
C ILE A 40 6.04 6.05 3.30
N ASN A 41 5.51 4.92 3.76
CA ASN A 41 6.23 3.65 3.73
C ASN A 41 6.53 3.21 2.29
N VAL A 42 5.56 3.34 1.36
CA VAL A 42 5.79 3.11 -0.08
C VAL A 42 6.92 4.01 -0.59
N SER A 43 6.90 5.31 -0.26
CA SER A 43 7.92 6.29 -0.66
C SER A 43 9.31 5.90 -0.15
N ARG A 44 9.41 5.48 1.11
CA ARG A 44 10.65 5.03 1.74
C ARG A 44 11.22 3.81 1.03
N GLN A 45 10.38 2.82 0.72
CA GLN A 45 10.81 1.62 0.00
C GLN A 45 11.22 1.92 -1.44
N LEU A 46 10.49 2.78 -2.15
CA LEU A 46 10.87 3.22 -3.51
C LEU A 46 12.25 3.91 -3.51
N LYS A 47 12.51 4.75 -2.52
CA LYS A 47 13.83 5.37 -2.35
C LYS A 47 14.95 4.34 -2.17
N LYS A 48 14.70 3.24 -1.44
CA LYS A 48 15.66 2.12 -1.31
C LYS A 48 15.93 1.42 -2.65
N PHE A 49 14.97 1.45 -3.55
CA PHE A 49 15.14 0.96 -4.93
C PHE A 49 15.75 1.99 -5.89
N GLY A 50 16.18 3.16 -5.39
CA GLY A 50 16.73 4.24 -6.21
C GLY A 50 15.69 5.04 -7.00
N LEU A 51 14.39 4.86 -6.72
CA LEU A 51 13.30 5.54 -7.38
C LEU A 51 12.89 6.79 -6.61
N LYS A 52 12.71 7.91 -7.33
CA LYS A 52 12.25 9.17 -6.76
C LYS A 52 10.73 9.23 -6.78
N SER A 53 10.14 9.58 -5.65
CA SER A 53 8.70 9.82 -5.48
C SER A 53 8.45 11.15 -4.80
N TYR A 54 7.25 11.68 -4.95
CA TYR A 54 6.83 12.93 -4.37
C TYR A 54 5.55 12.71 -3.57
N ASN A 55 5.58 13.01 -2.27
CA ASN A 55 4.47 12.77 -1.37
C ASN A 55 3.57 14.00 -1.29
N TYR A 56 2.24 13.78 -1.33
CA TYR A 56 1.24 14.81 -1.10
C TYR A 56 0.29 14.36 0.01
N LEU A 57 0.16 15.18 1.05
CA LEU A 57 -0.47 14.78 2.31
C LEU A 57 -1.15 15.94 3.03
N PHE A 58 -2.00 15.65 4.01
CA PHE A 58 -2.45 16.60 5.01
C PHE A 58 -1.43 16.71 6.15
N SER A 59 -1.31 17.91 6.76
CA SER A 59 -0.40 18.08 7.88
C SER A 59 -0.85 19.23 8.78
N GLY A 60 -1.09 18.97 10.06
CA GLY A 60 -1.53 19.97 11.03
C GLY A 60 -0.87 19.88 12.38
N GLY A 61 -0.85 20.99 13.11
CA GLY A 61 -0.38 21.11 14.47
C GLY A 61 1.11 20.79 14.69
N THR A 62 1.45 20.55 15.95
CA THR A 62 2.83 20.23 16.38
C THR A 62 3.27 18.86 15.87
N ASN A 63 2.40 17.86 15.91
CA ASN A 63 2.72 16.53 15.36
C ASN A 63 2.98 16.60 13.87
N GLY A 64 2.20 17.40 13.11
CA GLY A 64 2.44 17.62 11.69
C GLY A 64 3.80 18.27 11.40
N LYS A 65 4.23 19.22 12.24
CA LYS A 65 5.57 19.81 12.12
C LYS A 65 6.66 18.77 12.35
N ILE A 66 6.57 17.98 13.43
CA ILE A 66 7.55 16.92 13.74
C ILE A 66 7.56 15.86 12.62
N HIS A 67 6.39 15.48 12.11
CA HIS A 67 6.27 14.56 10.99
C HIS A 67 6.98 15.07 9.73
N ARG A 68 6.79 16.34 9.35
CA ARG A 68 7.50 16.96 8.21
C ARG A 68 9.02 17.04 8.42
N ASP A 69 9.46 17.28 9.64
CA ASP A 69 10.88 17.28 9.97
C ASP A 69 11.48 15.86 9.86
N ALA A 70 10.72 14.82 10.25
CA ALA A 70 11.11 13.44 10.04
C ALA A 70 11.20 13.10 8.53
N LEU A 71 10.23 13.52 7.69
CA LEU A 71 10.31 13.36 6.23
C LEU A 71 11.56 13.99 5.62
N LYS A 72 11.93 15.20 6.07
CA LYS A 72 13.17 15.87 5.62
C LYS A 72 14.41 15.10 6.04
N ASN A 73 14.44 14.61 7.27
CA ASN A 73 15.57 13.81 7.80
C ASN A 73 15.74 12.50 7.01
N GLU A 74 14.63 11.91 6.56
CA GLU A 74 14.65 10.76 5.67
C GLU A 74 14.93 11.13 4.20
N ALA A 75 15.08 12.42 3.88
CA ALA A 75 15.22 12.97 2.51
C ALA A 75 14.13 12.40 1.57
N LEU A 76 12.86 12.49 2.00
CA LEU A 76 11.67 12.19 1.22
C LEU A 76 11.05 13.52 0.75
N ASP A 77 10.84 13.65 -0.54
CA ASP A 77 10.23 14.85 -1.13
C ASP A 77 8.73 14.88 -0.83
N PHE A 78 8.21 16.06 -0.43
CA PHE A 78 6.79 16.18 -0.09
C PHE A 78 6.25 17.60 -0.26
N THR A 79 4.94 17.69 -0.39
CA THR A 79 4.13 18.89 -0.17
C THR A 79 2.88 18.54 0.65
N PHE A 80 2.20 19.53 1.16
CA PHE A 80 1.05 19.29 2.03
C PHE A 80 -0.01 20.39 1.92
N VAL A 81 -1.21 20.07 2.39
CA VAL A 81 -2.23 21.04 2.79
C VAL A 81 -2.21 21.14 4.31
N SER A 82 -2.17 22.36 4.80
CA SER A 82 -2.25 22.60 6.26
C SER A 82 -3.66 22.34 6.75
N THR A 83 -3.77 21.61 7.88
CA THR A 83 -5.05 21.34 8.53
C THR A 83 -5.14 22.02 9.90
N LYS A 84 -6.38 22.36 10.31
CA LYS A 84 -6.65 22.83 11.67
C LYS A 84 -6.47 21.72 12.69
N SER A 85 -6.93 20.52 12.35
CA SER A 85 -6.73 19.33 13.16
C SER A 85 -5.27 18.91 13.17
N GLU A 86 -4.81 18.41 14.30
CA GLU A 86 -3.45 17.93 14.46
C GLU A 86 -3.27 16.61 13.71
N THR A 87 -2.09 16.42 13.10
CA THR A 87 -1.72 15.12 12.53
C THR A 87 -1.77 14.04 13.62
N ARG A 88 -2.43 12.92 13.34
CA ARG A 88 -2.51 11.81 14.29
C ARG A 88 -1.13 11.24 14.62
N HIS A 89 -1.06 10.57 15.77
CA HIS A 89 0.17 9.93 16.21
C HIS A 89 -0.08 8.51 16.72
N ALA A 90 0.99 7.73 16.77
CA ALA A 90 0.99 6.45 17.44
C ALA A 90 2.21 6.28 18.32
N ALA A 91 2.01 5.59 19.46
CA ALA A 91 3.09 4.99 20.21
C ALA A 91 3.21 3.52 19.80
N VAL A 92 4.36 3.15 19.25
CA VAL A 92 4.70 1.76 18.91
C VAL A 92 5.68 1.26 19.94
N VAL A 93 5.31 0.24 20.68
CA VAL A 93 6.06 -0.30 21.81
C VAL A 93 6.55 -1.70 21.44
N ILE A 94 7.86 -1.88 21.44
CA ILE A 94 8.54 -3.10 20.99
C ILE A 94 9.24 -3.74 22.18
N SER A 95 8.97 -5.03 22.41
CA SER A 95 9.71 -5.91 23.32
C SER A 95 10.58 -6.87 22.49
N GLU A 96 11.89 -6.61 22.42
CA GLU A 96 12.79 -7.40 21.55
C GLU A 96 12.89 -8.85 21.98
N LYS A 97 13.02 -9.10 23.29
CA LYS A 97 13.15 -10.45 23.84
C LYS A 97 11.89 -11.29 23.61
N ASP A 98 10.73 -10.66 23.76
CA ASP A 98 9.45 -11.34 23.60
C ASP A 98 8.98 -11.36 22.14
N LYS A 99 9.65 -10.59 21.25
CA LYS A 99 9.29 -10.38 19.83
C LYS A 99 7.83 -9.90 19.66
N ILE A 100 7.42 -8.94 20.51
CA ILE A 100 6.08 -8.40 20.51
C ILE A 100 6.14 -6.91 20.16
N THR A 101 5.32 -6.52 19.19
CA THR A 101 5.04 -5.12 18.84
C THR A 101 3.60 -4.78 19.20
N SER A 102 3.40 -3.67 19.91
CA SER A 102 2.08 -3.14 20.25
C SER A 102 1.96 -1.70 19.78
N SER A 103 0.89 -1.39 19.07
CA SER A 103 0.66 -0.05 18.52
C SER A 103 -0.57 0.60 19.15
N PHE A 104 -0.43 1.85 19.59
CA PHE A 104 -1.47 2.66 20.23
C PHE A 104 -1.67 3.93 19.40
N PHE A 105 -2.81 4.03 18.73
CA PHE A 105 -3.13 5.13 17.83
C PHE A 105 -3.99 6.18 18.54
N SER A 106 -3.71 7.46 18.26
CA SER A 106 -4.66 8.55 18.56
C SER A 106 -5.86 8.48 17.61
N GLU A 107 -6.87 9.30 17.88
CA GLU A 107 -7.99 9.52 16.98
C GLU A 107 -7.52 10.06 15.62
N ASP A 108 -8.28 9.75 14.56
CA ASP A 108 -8.06 10.31 13.23
C ASP A 108 -8.46 11.80 13.20
N PRO A 109 -7.75 12.66 12.45
CA PRO A 109 -8.06 14.09 12.36
C PRO A 109 -9.35 14.31 11.57
N ILE A 110 -10.15 15.30 12.02
CA ILE A 110 -11.28 15.83 11.25
C ILE A 110 -10.74 16.86 10.27
N ILE A 111 -10.94 16.63 8.97
CA ILE A 111 -10.50 17.53 7.91
C ILE A 111 -11.68 18.38 7.46
N LEU A 112 -11.49 19.70 7.37
CA LEU A 112 -12.53 20.62 6.96
C LEU A 112 -12.77 20.54 5.44
N GLN A 113 -14.00 20.80 4.98
CA GLN A 113 -14.32 20.81 3.56
C GLN A 113 -13.44 21.78 2.76
N THR A 114 -13.10 22.94 3.31
CA THR A 114 -12.19 23.90 2.67
C THR A 114 -10.77 23.37 2.48
N GLU A 115 -10.30 22.49 3.37
CA GLU A 115 -8.99 21.83 3.28
C GLU A 115 -9.05 20.70 2.22
N VAL A 116 -10.19 20.01 2.13
CA VAL A 116 -10.47 19.03 1.06
C VAL A 116 -10.48 19.71 -0.31
N ASP A 117 -11.13 20.86 -0.43
CA ASP A 117 -11.22 21.60 -1.70
C ASP A 117 -9.83 22.11 -2.14
N GLU A 118 -9.03 22.63 -1.21
CA GLU A 118 -7.63 22.99 -1.48
C GLU A 118 -6.81 21.77 -1.92
N PHE A 119 -7.01 20.63 -1.27
CA PHE A 119 -6.31 19.39 -1.62
C PHE A 119 -6.64 18.96 -3.06
N LYS A 120 -7.94 18.92 -3.40
CA LYS A 120 -8.39 18.54 -4.75
C LYS A 120 -7.86 19.47 -5.83
N LEU A 121 -7.83 20.79 -5.58
CA LEU A 121 -7.33 21.79 -6.54
C LEU A 121 -5.84 21.56 -6.86
N LYS A 122 -5.02 21.26 -5.86
CA LYS A 122 -3.60 20.95 -6.06
C LYS A 122 -3.41 19.56 -6.68
N LEU A 123 -4.20 18.57 -6.26
CA LEU A 123 -4.14 17.20 -6.74
C LEU A 123 -4.32 17.13 -8.26
N ASP A 124 -5.28 17.87 -8.82
CA ASP A 124 -5.51 17.94 -10.28
C ASP A 124 -4.23 18.33 -11.03
N LYS A 125 -3.57 19.42 -10.61
CA LYS A 125 -2.32 19.88 -11.23
C LYS A 125 -1.17 18.88 -11.08
N MET A 126 -1.11 18.21 -9.94
CA MET A 126 -0.04 17.24 -9.66
C MET A 126 -0.21 15.97 -10.49
N ILE A 127 -1.45 15.47 -10.65
CA ILE A 127 -1.73 14.30 -11.48
C ILE A 127 -1.41 14.55 -12.95
N GLN A 128 -1.70 15.75 -13.48
CA GLN A 128 -1.31 16.11 -14.85
C GLN A 128 0.20 15.93 -15.10
N ASN A 129 1.02 16.19 -14.10
CA ASN A 129 2.49 16.18 -14.18
C ASN A 129 3.15 14.89 -13.67
N CYS A 130 2.38 13.87 -13.29
CA CYS A 130 2.94 12.57 -12.91
C CYS A 130 2.76 11.53 -14.03
N GLU A 131 3.42 10.39 -13.90
CA GLU A 131 3.25 9.20 -14.73
C GLU A 131 2.46 8.14 -13.97
N ILE A 132 2.75 8.04 -12.66
CA ILE A 132 2.13 7.09 -11.74
C ILE A 132 1.63 7.88 -10.54
N VAL A 133 0.38 7.64 -10.14
CA VAL A 133 -0.17 8.11 -8.86
C VAL A 133 -0.56 6.93 -7.99
N ILE A 134 -0.12 6.95 -6.74
CA ILE A 134 -0.39 5.92 -5.73
C ILE A 134 -1.24 6.55 -4.64
N PHE A 135 -2.44 6.04 -4.44
CA PHE A 135 -3.32 6.39 -3.33
C PHE A 135 -3.16 5.32 -2.26
N SER A 136 -2.52 5.65 -1.13
CA SER A 136 -2.18 4.64 -0.12
C SER A 136 -2.54 5.09 1.29
N GLY A 137 -3.27 4.25 2.00
CA GLY A 137 -3.74 4.44 3.36
C GLY A 137 -5.22 4.78 3.47
N SER A 138 -5.67 5.05 4.70
CA SER A 138 -7.08 5.35 5.01
C SER A 138 -7.46 6.80 4.73
N SER A 139 -8.76 7.03 4.58
CA SER A 139 -9.38 8.34 4.68
C SER A 139 -9.56 8.70 6.17
N PRO A 140 -9.14 9.88 6.62
CA PRO A 140 -9.22 10.24 8.04
C PRO A 140 -10.64 10.66 8.49
N SER A 141 -11.46 11.21 7.59
CA SER A 141 -12.82 11.64 7.88
C SER A 141 -13.71 11.52 6.64
N ILE A 142 -15.02 11.54 6.83
CA ILE A 142 -16.02 11.36 5.75
C ILE A 142 -15.86 12.42 4.64
N GLU A 143 -15.45 13.63 4.98
CA GLU A 143 -15.22 14.71 4.03
C GLU A 143 -14.12 14.37 3.04
N THR A 144 -13.13 13.56 3.46
CA THR A 144 -11.99 13.16 2.64
C THR A 144 -12.25 11.93 1.77
N ASP A 145 -13.35 11.20 1.99
CA ASP A 145 -13.69 9.96 1.26
C ASP A 145 -13.80 10.17 -0.26
N SER A 146 -14.13 11.38 -0.68
CA SER A 146 -14.27 11.75 -2.10
C SER A 146 -12.93 12.08 -2.80
N ILE A 147 -11.81 12.17 -2.09
CA ILE A 147 -10.53 12.62 -2.68
C ILE A 147 -9.93 11.52 -3.55
N ILE A 148 -9.89 10.28 -3.06
CA ILE A 148 -9.25 9.18 -3.80
C ILE A 148 -10.03 8.81 -5.06
N PRO A 149 -11.37 8.60 -5.03
CA PRO A 149 -12.14 8.38 -6.25
C PRO A 149 -11.95 9.51 -7.29
N TYR A 150 -12.04 10.77 -6.85
CA TYR A 150 -11.77 11.94 -7.70
C TYR A 150 -10.36 11.90 -8.31
N GLY A 151 -9.34 11.55 -7.53
CA GLY A 151 -7.97 11.42 -8.03
C GLY A 151 -7.80 10.29 -9.05
N ILE A 152 -8.51 9.16 -8.87
CA ILE A 152 -8.52 8.05 -9.85
C ILE A 152 -9.20 8.49 -11.16
N GLU A 153 -10.33 9.21 -11.09
CA GLU A 153 -10.99 9.79 -12.27
C GLU A 153 -10.07 10.76 -13.03
N LEU A 154 -9.32 11.61 -12.32
CA LEU A 154 -8.31 12.47 -12.92
C LEU A 154 -7.18 11.67 -13.58
N ALA A 155 -6.69 10.63 -12.93
CA ALA A 155 -5.65 9.76 -13.50
C ALA A 155 -6.13 9.12 -14.81
N ASN A 156 -7.36 8.64 -14.85
CA ASN A 156 -7.99 8.10 -16.06
C ASN A 156 -8.14 9.19 -17.15
N LYS A 157 -8.59 10.39 -16.76
CA LYS A 157 -8.74 11.55 -17.69
C LYS A 157 -7.44 11.95 -18.34
N TYR A 158 -6.32 11.89 -17.61
CA TYR A 158 -5.00 12.30 -18.08
C TYR A 158 -4.10 11.13 -18.52
N ASP A 159 -4.67 9.95 -18.69
CA ASP A 159 -3.97 8.72 -19.10
C ASP A 159 -2.76 8.40 -18.20
N LYS A 160 -2.97 8.45 -16.88
CA LYS A 160 -1.95 8.13 -15.87
C LYS A 160 -2.21 6.78 -15.25
N VAL A 161 -1.14 6.11 -14.85
CA VAL A 161 -1.25 4.87 -14.08
C VAL A 161 -1.65 5.20 -12.64
N SER A 162 -2.79 4.66 -12.19
CA SER A 162 -3.27 4.81 -10.82
C SER A 162 -3.20 3.48 -10.07
N ILE A 163 -2.65 3.54 -8.85
CA ILE A 163 -2.58 2.41 -7.92
C ILE A 163 -3.39 2.77 -6.69
N CYS A 164 -4.41 1.96 -6.39
CA CYS A 164 -5.29 2.14 -5.25
C CYS A 164 -4.93 1.10 -4.16
N ASP A 165 -4.33 1.57 -3.07
CA ASP A 165 -3.97 0.79 -1.88
C ASP A 165 -4.64 1.41 -0.65
N THR A 166 -5.96 1.46 -0.67
CA THR A 166 -6.79 2.06 0.38
C THR A 166 -7.81 1.06 0.92
N TYR A 167 -8.39 1.37 2.06
CA TYR A 167 -9.40 0.54 2.72
C TYR A 167 -10.43 1.41 3.45
N GLY A 168 -11.56 0.82 3.78
CA GLY A 168 -12.66 1.50 4.47
C GLY A 168 -13.84 1.78 3.54
N ASN A 169 -14.73 2.65 4.00
CA ASN A 169 -16.03 2.88 3.36
C ASN A 169 -15.93 3.40 1.92
N HIS A 170 -14.92 4.19 1.62
CA HIS A 170 -14.70 4.79 0.29
C HIS A 170 -14.10 3.82 -0.73
N LEU A 171 -13.64 2.62 -0.34
CA LEU A 171 -13.00 1.68 -1.27
C LEU A 171 -13.92 1.30 -2.43
N LYS A 172 -15.23 1.14 -2.18
CA LYS A 172 -16.19 0.83 -3.24
C LYS A 172 -16.25 1.93 -4.30
N SER A 173 -16.28 3.18 -3.89
CA SER A 173 -16.25 4.34 -4.81
C SER A 173 -14.92 4.41 -5.56
N CYS A 174 -13.79 4.02 -4.94
CA CYS A 174 -12.50 3.93 -5.61
C CYS A 174 -12.51 2.85 -6.70
N VAL A 175 -13.12 1.69 -6.45
CA VAL A 175 -13.27 0.61 -7.43
C VAL A 175 -14.17 1.07 -8.59
N ASP A 176 -15.27 1.77 -8.30
CA ASP A 176 -16.19 2.29 -9.32
C ASP A 176 -15.52 3.37 -10.20
N ALA A 177 -14.55 4.12 -9.67
CA ALA A 177 -13.73 5.07 -10.43
C ALA A 177 -12.73 4.39 -11.38
N GLY A 178 -12.48 3.08 -11.25
CA GLY A 178 -11.70 2.27 -12.19
C GLY A 178 -10.18 2.55 -12.16
N PRO A 179 -9.47 2.34 -11.05
CA PRO A 179 -8.01 2.49 -11.01
C PRO A 179 -7.33 1.46 -11.92
N THR A 180 -6.12 1.78 -12.40
CA THR A 180 -5.33 0.85 -13.21
C THR A 180 -4.96 -0.40 -12.42
N MET A 181 -4.62 -0.24 -11.15
CA MET A 181 -4.21 -1.33 -10.23
C MET A 181 -4.86 -1.17 -8.86
N ILE A 182 -5.18 -2.29 -8.23
CA ILE A 182 -5.63 -2.35 -6.83
C ILE A 182 -4.73 -3.31 -6.06
N HIS A 183 -4.34 -2.89 -4.86
CA HIS A 183 -3.77 -3.74 -3.84
C HIS A 183 -4.60 -3.66 -2.56
N ASN A 184 -4.97 -4.81 -2.01
CA ASN A 184 -5.59 -4.93 -0.69
C ASN A 184 -5.23 -6.29 -0.08
N ASN A 185 -5.32 -6.41 1.23
CA ASN A 185 -5.38 -7.71 1.84
C ASN A 185 -6.82 -8.27 1.85
N LEU A 186 -6.95 -9.58 1.92
CA LEU A 186 -8.26 -10.23 1.87
C LEU A 186 -9.22 -9.74 2.97
N SER A 187 -8.71 -9.43 4.17
CA SER A 187 -9.55 -8.96 5.28
C SER A 187 -10.10 -7.54 5.05
N GLU A 188 -9.36 -6.69 4.36
CA GLU A 188 -9.81 -5.35 3.95
C GLU A 188 -10.95 -5.45 2.93
N ILE A 189 -10.81 -6.36 1.95
CA ILE A 189 -11.83 -6.60 0.92
C ILE A 189 -13.12 -7.15 1.54
N ILE A 190 -13.02 -8.19 2.37
CA ILE A 190 -14.18 -8.80 3.02
C ILE A 190 -14.98 -7.74 3.81
N LYS A 191 -14.27 -6.90 4.58
CA LYS A 191 -14.89 -5.84 5.38
C LYS A 191 -15.52 -4.73 4.53
N SER A 192 -14.84 -4.30 3.44
CA SER A 192 -15.26 -3.15 2.64
C SER A 192 -16.37 -3.47 1.65
N PHE A 193 -16.38 -4.70 1.08
CA PHE A 193 -17.35 -5.10 0.06
C PHE A 193 -18.50 -5.96 0.61
N ASN A 194 -18.41 -6.41 1.86
CA ASN A 194 -19.31 -7.43 2.39
C ASN A 194 -19.40 -8.67 1.47
N PHE A 195 -18.29 -9.01 0.83
CA PHE A 195 -18.16 -10.12 -0.11
C PHE A 195 -17.65 -11.34 0.64
N ASN A 196 -18.36 -12.46 0.51
CA ASN A 196 -17.97 -13.69 1.21
C ASN A 196 -16.87 -14.42 0.41
N ILE A 197 -15.64 -14.34 0.89
CA ILE A 197 -14.48 -15.04 0.29
C ILE A 197 -14.13 -16.24 1.18
N GLU A 198 -14.65 -17.40 0.83
CA GLU A 198 -14.45 -18.63 1.59
C GLU A 198 -13.40 -19.57 0.98
N ASN A 199 -13.19 -19.50 -0.32
CA ASN A 199 -12.35 -20.44 -1.05
C ASN A 199 -11.77 -19.82 -2.33
N GLU A 200 -10.92 -20.59 -3.02
CA GLU A 200 -10.28 -20.16 -4.27
C GLU A 200 -11.29 -19.75 -5.35
N LYS A 201 -12.43 -20.43 -5.44
CA LYS A 201 -13.45 -20.13 -6.45
C LYS A 201 -14.04 -18.72 -6.20
N SER A 202 -14.40 -18.38 -4.97
CA SER A 202 -14.92 -17.05 -4.63
C SER A 202 -13.89 -15.94 -4.83
N ILE A 203 -12.59 -16.22 -4.64
CA ILE A 203 -11.51 -15.28 -4.99
C ILE A 203 -11.48 -15.03 -6.49
N ILE A 204 -11.53 -16.08 -7.30
CA ILE A 204 -11.55 -15.98 -8.78
C ILE A 204 -12.78 -15.20 -9.26
N GLU A 205 -13.95 -15.45 -8.69
CA GLU A 205 -15.18 -14.71 -9.00
C GLU A 205 -15.02 -13.21 -8.67
N PHE A 206 -14.41 -12.88 -7.53
CA PHE A 206 -14.16 -11.50 -7.15
C PHE A 206 -13.13 -10.82 -8.09
N LEU A 207 -12.04 -11.50 -8.45
CA LEU A 207 -11.07 -10.96 -9.43
C LEU A 207 -11.71 -10.70 -10.79
N ASN A 208 -12.56 -11.61 -11.27
CA ASN A 208 -13.34 -11.42 -12.51
C ASN A 208 -14.32 -10.24 -12.39
N HIS A 209 -14.97 -10.07 -11.23
CA HIS A 209 -15.81 -8.90 -10.98
C HIS A 209 -15.02 -7.59 -11.12
N LEU A 210 -13.84 -7.50 -10.54
CA LEU A 210 -12.97 -6.32 -10.66
C LEU A 210 -12.48 -6.11 -12.11
N TYR A 211 -12.19 -7.17 -12.84
CA TYR A 211 -11.84 -7.08 -14.26
C TYR A 211 -12.98 -6.46 -15.09
N HIS A 212 -14.25 -6.83 -14.82
CA HIS A 212 -15.40 -6.22 -15.47
C HIS A 212 -15.63 -4.74 -15.08
N LYS A 213 -15.00 -4.28 -14.00
CA LYS A 213 -14.91 -2.86 -13.62
C LYS A 213 -13.72 -2.13 -14.28
N ASN A 214 -13.11 -2.71 -15.31
CA ASN A 214 -11.94 -2.21 -16.03
C ASN A 214 -10.64 -2.11 -15.20
N ILE A 215 -10.56 -2.80 -14.07
CA ILE A 215 -9.34 -2.84 -13.27
C ILE A 215 -8.40 -3.89 -13.87
N LYS A 216 -7.28 -3.43 -14.42
CA LYS A 216 -6.39 -4.27 -15.22
C LYS A 216 -5.51 -5.19 -14.39
N ARG A 217 -5.12 -4.75 -13.18
CA ARG A 217 -4.27 -5.54 -12.27
C ARG A 217 -4.80 -5.48 -10.85
N VAL A 218 -4.93 -6.63 -10.24
CA VAL A 218 -5.42 -6.78 -8.87
C VAL A 218 -4.44 -7.64 -8.08
N TYR A 219 -4.15 -7.22 -6.85
CA TYR A 219 -3.28 -7.95 -5.92
C TYR A 219 -4.03 -8.10 -4.60
N LEU A 220 -4.43 -9.34 -4.27
CA LEU A 220 -5.15 -9.69 -3.04
C LEU A 220 -4.23 -10.46 -2.11
N THR A 221 -3.46 -9.75 -1.29
CA THR A 221 -2.52 -10.36 -0.35
C THR A 221 -3.21 -10.99 0.86
N ASN A 222 -2.56 -11.97 1.53
CA ASN A 222 -3.13 -12.70 2.66
C ASN A 222 -2.07 -13.05 3.73
N GLY A 223 -1.33 -12.05 4.18
CA GLY A 223 -0.24 -12.25 5.12
C GLY A 223 0.79 -13.26 4.60
N SER A 224 1.14 -14.25 5.41
CA SER A 224 2.06 -15.33 5.05
C SER A 224 1.41 -16.48 4.26
N ASN A 225 0.10 -16.43 4.02
CA ASN A 225 -0.61 -17.46 3.28
C ASN A 225 -0.54 -17.23 1.76
N ASN A 226 -0.92 -18.26 1.00
CA ASN A 226 -1.12 -18.10 -0.43
C ASN A 226 -2.07 -16.95 -0.73
N PHE A 227 -1.75 -16.17 -1.74
CA PHE A 227 -2.54 -15.05 -2.17
C PHE A 227 -2.74 -15.06 -3.69
N TYR A 228 -3.51 -14.11 -4.23
CA TYR A 228 -3.92 -14.13 -5.62
C TYR A 228 -3.68 -12.77 -6.27
N ALA A 229 -3.32 -12.81 -7.55
CA ALA A 229 -3.21 -11.63 -8.39
C ALA A 229 -3.84 -11.86 -9.75
N SER A 230 -4.30 -10.80 -10.40
CA SER A 230 -4.74 -10.86 -11.79
C SER A 230 -4.01 -9.83 -12.65
N ASN A 231 -3.78 -10.19 -13.91
CA ASN A 231 -3.29 -9.33 -14.97
C ASN A 231 -4.23 -9.49 -16.16
N PHE A 232 -5.12 -8.53 -16.33
CA PHE A 232 -6.31 -8.66 -17.17
C PHE A 232 -7.15 -9.86 -16.75
N ASP A 233 -7.41 -10.81 -17.66
CA ASP A 233 -8.16 -12.06 -17.43
C ASP A 233 -7.28 -13.24 -16.96
N TYR A 234 -5.96 -13.03 -16.82
CA TYR A 234 -5.05 -14.03 -16.28
C TYR A 234 -5.01 -13.95 -14.76
N ILE A 235 -5.18 -15.07 -14.08
CA ILE A 235 -5.17 -15.15 -12.62
C ILE A 235 -4.01 -16.02 -12.17
N TYR A 236 -3.35 -15.59 -11.11
CA TYR A 236 -2.17 -16.23 -10.54
C TYR A 236 -2.40 -16.48 -9.04
N LYS A 237 -1.93 -17.64 -8.60
CA LYS A 237 -1.79 -17.99 -7.19
C LYS A 237 -0.34 -17.88 -6.81
N ILE A 238 -0.04 -17.11 -5.78
CA ILE A 238 1.31 -16.85 -5.32
C ILE A 238 1.50 -17.53 -3.97
N LYS A 239 2.60 -18.26 -3.83
CA LYS A 239 3.03 -18.85 -2.57
C LYS A 239 4.20 -18.03 -2.03
N PRO A 240 3.98 -17.28 -0.93
CA PRO A 240 5.03 -16.46 -0.32
C PRO A 240 6.17 -17.32 0.22
N LEU A 241 7.30 -16.66 0.48
CA LEU A 241 8.45 -17.29 1.12
C LEU A 241 8.15 -17.56 2.60
N ALA A 242 8.50 -18.75 3.08
CA ALA A 242 8.53 -19.03 4.51
C ALA A 242 9.71 -18.28 5.13
N ILE A 243 9.43 -17.30 5.97
CA ILE A 243 10.40 -16.49 6.70
C ILE A 243 10.08 -16.49 8.19
N GLN A 244 11.06 -16.13 9.00
CA GLN A 244 10.79 -15.79 10.40
C GLN A 244 10.26 -14.35 10.44
N GLU A 245 8.99 -14.21 10.77
CA GLU A 245 8.34 -12.89 10.94
C GLU A 245 8.75 -12.26 12.26
N TYR A 246 9.14 -10.99 12.22
CA TYR A 246 9.38 -10.12 13.37
C TYR A 246 8.30 -9.03 13.48
N ASP A 247 8.01 -8.34 12.38
CA ASP A 247 6.97 -7.30 12.31
C ASP A 247 6.45 -7.18 10.87
N ALA A 248 5.18 -7.53 10.66
CA ALA A 248 4.55 -7.42 9.33
C ALA A 248 4.15 -6.00 8.94
N THR A 249 4.36 -5.01 9.83
CA THR A 249 4.04 -3.60 9.54
C THR A 249 4.76 -3.12 8.28
N GLY A 250 4.04 -2.52 7.35
CA GLY A 250 4.60 -2.00 6.10
C GLY A 250 4.90 -3.06 5.02
N SER A 251 4.62 -4.37 5.26
CA SER A 251 4.85 -5.39 4.23
C SER A 251 3.98 -5.20 2.99
N GLY A 252 2.70 -4.80 3.16
CA GLY A 252 1.83 -4.42 2.04
C GLY A 252 2.35 -3.19 1.29
N ASP A 253 2.85 -2.20 2.02
CA ASP A 253 3.42 -0.97 1.44
C ASP A 253 4.70 -1.29 0.64
N SER A 254 5.55 -2.17 1.18
CA SER A 254 6.75 -2.69 0.52
C SER A 254 6.42 -3.53 -0.72
N PHE A 255 5.32 -4.31 -0.68
CA PHE A 255 4.80 -5.03 -1.84
C PHE A 255 4.39 -4.06 -2.94
N VAL A 256 3.61 -3.01 -2.62
CA VAL A 256 3.21 -1.97 -3.59
C VAL A 256 4.42 -1.30 -4.21
N ALA A 257 5.44 -0.95 -3.41
CA ALA A 257 6.69 -0.40 -3.93
C ALA A 257 7.40 -1.38 -4.89
N GLY A 258 7.39 -2.68 -4.59
CA GLY A 258 7.92 -3.73 -5.46
C GLY A 258 7.18 -3.83 -6.81
N ILE A 259 5.85 -3.73 -6.80
CA ILE A 259 5.04 -3.68 -8.03
C ILE A 259 5.36 -2.45 -8.87
N VAL A 260 5.51 -1.28 -8.23
CA VAL A 260 5.89 -0.03 -8.93
C VAL A 260 7.28 -0.15 -9.54
N ASN A 261 8.23 -0.76 -8.83
CA ASN A 261 9.57 -1.01 -9.35
C ASN A 261 9.53 -1.88 -10.61
N GLY A 262 8.80 -3.00 -10.58
CA GLY A 262 8.64 -3.86 -11.75
C GLY A 262 7.94 -3.15 -12.92
N TRP A 263 6.93 -2.30 -12.63
CA TRP A 263 6.26 -1.50 -13.66
C TRP A 263 7.21 -0.56 -14.38
N ILE A 264 8.04 0.19 -13.61
CA ILE A 264 8.99 1.17 -14.17
C ILE A 264 10.09 0.48 -14.99
N ASN A 265 10.54 -0.68 -14.55
CA ASN A 265 11.56 -1.48 -15.25
C ASN A 265 10.99 -2.27 -16.43
N SER A 266 9.67 -2.22 -16.68
CA SER A 266 8.99 -3.01 -17.70
C SER A 266 9.18 -4.51 -17.53
N ASP A 267 9.25 -4.98 -16.28
CA ASP A 267 9.39 -6.39 -15.95
C ASP A 267 8.14 -7.18 -16.37
N LEU A 268 8.30 -8.47 -16.65
CA LEU A 268 7.18 -9.37 -16.82
C LEU A 268 6.33 -9.41 -15.53
N PHE A 269 5.04 -9.67 -15.69
CA PHE A 269 4.11 -9.62 -14.56
C PHE A 269 4.50 -10.59 -13.44
N GLU A 270 4.89 -11.82 -13.80
CA GLU A 270 5.35 -12.83 -12.86
C GLU A 270 6.64 -12.43 -12.13
N ASP A 271 7.57 -11.80 -12.83
CA ASP A 271 8.83 -11.32 -12.24
C ASP A 271 8.58 -10.15 -11.27
N SER A 272 7.67 -9.24 -11.63
CA SER A 272 7.19 -8.18 -10.74
C SER A 272 6.53 -8.75 -9.47
N LEU A 273 5.70 -9.81 -9.61
CA LEU A 273 5.08 -10.49 -8.47
C LEU A 273 6.13 -11.14 -7.57
N LYS A 274 7.11 -11.84 -8.13
CA LYS A 274 8.20 -12.45 -7.36
C LYS A 274 8.99 -11.40 -6.60
N PHE A 275 9.35 -10.30 -7.25
CA PHE A 275 10.10 -9.19 -6.65
C PHE A 275 9.30 -8.55 -5.50
N ALA A 276 8.03 -8.20 -5.74
CA ALA A 276 7.17 -7.57 -4.73
C ALA A 276 6.92 -8.48 -3.52
N THR A 277 6.68 -9.78 -3.78
CA THR A 277 6.48 -10.77 -2.71
C THR A 277 7.74 -10.95 -1.86
N ALA A 278 8.91 -11.05 -2.49
CA ALA A 278 10.18 -11.14 -1.79
C ALA A 278 10.48 -9.88 -0.96
N THR A 279 10.16 -8.69 -1.49
CA THR A 279 10.28 -7.42 -0.76
C THR A 279 9.41 -7.41 0.49
N ALA A 280 8.13 -7.79 0.35
CA ALA A 280 7.20 -7.85 1.49
C ALA A 280 7.66 -8.86 2.56
N ALA A 281 8.18 -10.02 2.13
CA ALA A 281 8.72 -11.04 3.02
C ALA A 281 9.94 -10.52 3.81
N LEU A 282 10.91 -9.90 3.13
CA LEU A 282 12.09 -9.32 3.79
C LEU A 282 11.71 -8.19 4.75
N ASN A 283 10.70 -7.38 4.42
CA ASN A 283 10.20 -6.38 5.36
C ASN A 283 9.68 -7.03 6.64
N ALA A 284 8.86 -8.08 6.54
CA ALA A 284 8.32 -8.78 7.71
C ALA A 284 9.41 -9.48 8.56
N ALA A 285 10.60 -9.72 8.01
CA ALA A 285 11.74 -10.31 8.69
C ALA A 285 12.60 -9.29 9.49
N THR A 286 12.14 -8.04 9.61
CA THR A 286 12.84 -6.98 10.35
C THR A 286 11.87 -6.14 11.18
N PHE A 287 12.38 -5.35 12.13
CA PHE A 287 11.60 -4.31 12.82
C PHE A 287 11.58 -2.97 12.05
N ASP A 288 12.40 -2.84 11.00
CA ASP A 288 12.44 -1.65 10.16
C ASP A 288 11.33 -1.70 9.11
N VAL A 289 10.53 -0.65 9.03
CA VAL A 289 9.39 -0.59 8.11
C VAL A 289 9.81 -0.04 6.76
N SER A 290 9.57 -0.81 5.71
CA SER A 290 9.80 -0.41 4.31
C SER A 290 11.24 0.08 4.06
N ASN A 291 12.21 -0.71 4.51
CA ASN A 291 13.65 -0.40 4.46
C ASN A 291 14.47 -1.55 3.87
N VAL A 292 13.90 -2.29 2.93
CA VAL A 292 14.51 -3.47 2.30
C VAL A 292 15.48 -3.08 1.19
N ASN A 293 16.68 -3.64 1.19
CA ASN A 293 17.67 -3.42 0.14
C ASN A 293 17.35 -4.24 -1.11
N ILE A 294 17.55 -3.65 -2.29
CA ILE A 294 17.24 -4.30 -3.56
C ILE A 294 18.09 -5.56 -3.81
N GLU A 295 19.35 -5.56 -3.37
CA GLU A 295 20.27 -6.69 -3.51
C GLU A 295 19.78 -7.93 -2.76
N ASP A 296 19.15 -7.72 -1.58
CA ASP A 296 18.61 -8.82 -0.79
C ASP A 296 17.33 -9.40 -1.40
N VAL A 297 16.51 -8.55 -2.03
CA VAL A 297 15.35 -8.99 -2.81
C VAL A 297 15.77 -9.87 -3.99
N ILE A 298 16.78 -9.43 -4.75
CA ILE A 298 17.28 -10.15 -5.93
C ILE A 298 17.78 -11.55 -5.56
N LYS A 299 18.42 -11.72 -4.40
CA LYS A 299 18.94 -13.02 -3.93
C LYS A 299 17.85 -14.07 -3.68
N ILE A 300 16.63 -13.63 -3.35
CA ILE A 300 15.58 -14.56 -2.89
C ILE A 300 14.31 -14.57 -3.77
N LYS A 301 14.11 -13.58 -4.62
CA LYS A 301 12.86 -13.44 -5.40
C LYS A 301 12.49 -14.69 -6.21
N ASP A 302 13.48 -15.40 -6.75
CA ASP A 302 13.25 -16.58 -7.58
C ASP A 302 12.80 -17.83 -6.79
N LYS A 303 12.80 -17.74 -5.46
CA LYS A 303 12.20 -18.77 -4.59
C LYS A 303 10.70 -18.58 -4.41
N VAL A 304 10.12 -17.46 -4.86
CA VAL A 304 8.67 -17.22 -4.84
C VAL A 304 8.03 -18.03 -5.95
N GLU A 305 7.04 -18.85 -5.60
CA GLU A 305 6.29 -19.63 -6.57
C GLU A 305 5.09 -18.80 -7.08
N VAL A 306 4.99 -18.63 -8.41
CA VAL A 306 3.88 -17.96 -9.09
C VAL A 306 3.25 -18.97 -10.04
N LEU A 307 2.01 -19.36 -9.79
CA LEU A 307 1.31 -20.41 -10.53
C LEU A 307 0.08 -19.83 -11.24
N PRO A 308 -0.05 -19.98 -12.57
CA PRO A 308 -1.26 -19.57 -13.25
C PRO A 308 -2.44 -20.47 -12.83
N VAL A 309 -3.59 -19.85 -12.52
CA VAL A 309 -4.84 -20.53 -12.15
C VAL A 309 -6.02 -19.92 -12.91
N GLY A 310 -7.05 -20.70 -13.16
CA GLY A 310 -8.35 -20.19 -13.62
C GLY A 310 -8.48 -19.83 -15.10
N LYS A 311 -7.46 -19.96 -15.93
CA LYS A 311 -7.62 -19.82 -17.37
C LYS A 311 -7.89 -21.18 -18.00
N LYS A 312 -9.14 -21.41 -18.46
CA LYS A 312 -9.38 -22.36 -19.53
C LYS A 312 -8.75 -21.76 -20.79
N THR A 313 -7.70 -22.38 -21.32
CA THR A 313 -7.23 -22.11 -22.68
C THR A 313 -8.46 -22.18 -23.59
N LYS A 314 -8.89 -21.07 -24.18
CA LYS A 314 -9.73 -21.13 -25.35
C LYS A 314 -8.84 -21.79 -26.40
N THR A 315 -9.02 -23.07 -26.62
CA THR A 315 -8.58 -23.71 -27.88
C THR A 315 -9.33 -22.95 -28.96
N ILE A 316 -8.63 -22.10 -29.69
CA ILE A 316 -9.13 -21.58 -30.95
C ILE A 316 -9.17 -22.83 -31.81
N ASP A 317 -10.38 -23.34 -32.05
CA ASP A 317 -10.60 -24.41 -33.00
C ASP A 317 -10.55 -23.76 -34.38
N ASP A 318 -9.35 -23.74 -34.95
CA ASP A 318 -9.07 -23.27 -36.31
C ASP A 318 -9.35 -24.40 -37.33
N SER A 319 -10.00 -25.48 -36.93
CA SER A 319 -10.39 -26.55 -37.88
C SER A 319 -11.35 -25.98 -38.93
N PRO A 320 -11.08 -26.17 -40.24
CA PRO A 320 -12.03 -25.75 -41.26
C PRO A 320 -13.37 -26.46 -41.00
N ARG A 321 -14.42 -25.69 -40.87
CA ARG A 321 -15.78 -26.28 -40.85
C ARG A 321 -15.99 -26.92 -42.20
N GLU A 322 -16.18 -28.24 -42.24
CA GLU A 322 -16.66 -28.92 -43.42
C GLU A 322 -17.97 -28.29 -43.81
N ILE A 323 -18.06 -27.86 -45.09
CA ILE A 323 -19.25 -27.23 -45.72
C ILE A 323 -20.22 -28.34 -46.06
#